data_cd47cfe0f8ccc33a0c53de05e582f724
#
_entry.id   cd47cfe0f8ccc33a0c53de05e582f724
#
_cell.length_a   1.000
_cell.length_b   1.000
_cell.length_c   1.000
_cell.angle_alpha   90.00
_cell.angle_beta   90.00
_cell.angle_gamma   90.00
#
_symmetry.space_group_name_H-M   'P 1'
#
loop_
_entity.id
_entity.type
_entity.pdbx_description
1 polymer ?
#
loop_
_entity_poly.entity_id
_entity_poly.type
_entity_poly.pdbx_seq_one_letter_code
_entity_poly.pdbx_strand_id
1 'polypeptide(L)'
;RVLTAAHVCKQDDFEQFVEFNKGHFYLKAIDRSGKEYILERIKHNKSQDICLLESVSGPLGDGQYIKLSIKKPEYGEHVYNIAGPLGIIDGEMVPLMHGQYFGEKNGSDYYSIPVIGGSSGSPVINSKGELIGMIHSVHYRFHHISLSATHAQLWNFLAHVRNHTLQFQN
;
A
#
# COMPACT_ATOMS: atom_id res chain seq x y z
N ARG A 1 5.98 6.79 -7.66
CA ARG A 1 4.67 6.73 -6.98
C ARG A 1 4.67 5.65 -5.92
N VAL A 2 3.92 5.87 -4.83
CA VAL A 2 3.75 4.92 -3.73
C VAL A 2 2.26 4.62 -3.58
N LEU A 3 1.89 3.34 -3.58
CA LEU A 3 0.56 2.86 -3.23
C LEU A 3 0.56 2.51 -1.73
N THR A 4 -0.44 2.96 -1.00
CA THR A 4 -0.59 2.69 0.44
C THR A 4 -2.05 2.68 0.86
N ALA A 5 -2.35 2.35 2.10
CA ALA A 5 -3.70 2.45 2.64
C ALA A 5 -4.12 3.92 2.85
N ALA A 6 -5.40 4.23 2.62
CA ALA A 6 -5.89 5.61 2.71
C ALA A 6 -5.81 6.16 4.15
N HIS A 7 -5.97 5.32 5.16
CA HIS A 7 -5.83 5.76 6.55
C HIS A 7 -4.37 6.13 6.92
N VAL A 8 -3.36 5.66 6.15
CA VAL A 8 -1.95 6.04 6.32
C VAL A 8 -1.66 7.40 5.70
N CYS A 9 -2.36 7.76 4.61
CA CYS A 9 -2.16 9.03 3.89
C CYS A 9 -3.19 10.11 4.25
N LYS A 10 -3.84 10.01 5.40
CA LYS A 10 -4.80 11.01 5.87
C LYS A 10 -4.09 12.32 6.20
N GLN A 11 -4.27 13.32 5.34
CA GLN A 11 -3.89 14.69 5.64
C GLN A 11 -4.99 15.43 6.40
N ASP A 12 -6.24 15.15 6.06
CA ASP A 12 -7.41 15.91 6.53
C ASP A 12 -7.53 15.95 8.07
N ASP A 13 -7.21 14.84 8.75
CA ASP A 13 -7.30 14.76 10.22
C ASP A 13 -6.14 15.52 10.92
N PHE A 14 -5.04 15.77 10.20
CA PHE A 14 -3.88 16.49 10.70
C PHE A 14 -3.87 17.96 10.30
N GLU A 15 -4.58 18.36 9.25
CA GLU A 15 -4.65 19.77 8.80
C GLU A 15 -5.22 20.66 9.89
N GLN A 16 -6.29 20.27 10.59
CA GLN A 16 -6.83 21.00 11.73
C GLN A 16 -5.82 21.11 12.88
N PHE A 17 -5.07 20.05 13.16
CA PHE A 17 -4.04 20.06 14.21
C PHE A 17 -2.86 20.94 13.83
N VAL A 18 -2.46 20.91 12.57
CA VAL A 18 -1.36 21.71 12.01
C VAL A 18 -1.73 23.20 11.97
N GLU A 19 -2.94 23.56 11.55
CA GLU A 19 -3.43 24.94 11.60
C GLU A 19 -3.42 25.51 13.01
N PHE A 20 -3.90 24.72 13.99
CA PHE A 20 -3.93 25.11 15.39
C PHE A 20 -2.52 25.34 15.97
N ASN A 21 -1.55 24.49 15.60
CA ASN A 21 -0.19 24.53 16.15
C ASN A 21 0.81 25.29 15.25
N LYS A 22 0.37 25.91 14.13
CA LYS A 22 1.24 26.58 13.12
C LYS A 22 2.40 25.72 12.64
N GLY A 23 2.19 24.39 12.57
CA GLY A 23 3.16 23.43 12.07
C GLY A 23 3.01 23.15 10.58
N HIS A 24 3.87 22.33 10.03
CA HIS A 24 3.75 21.79 8.67
C HIS A 24 3.68 20.26 8.76
N PHE A 25 2.73 19.66 8.02
CA PHE A 25 2.61 18.22 7.90
C PHE A 25 2.98 17.80 6.48
N TYR A 26 3.85 16.83 6.35
CA TYR A 26 4.16 16.20 5.07
C TYR A 26 4.34 14.69 5.24
N LEU A 27 3.99 13.96 4.19
CA LEU A 27 4.22 12.54 4.11
C LEU A 27 5.64 12.29 3.63
N LYS A 28 6.32 11.32 4.23
CA LYS A 28 7.69 10.96 3.90
C LYS A 28 7.81 9.46 3.63
N ALA A 29 8.55 9.11 2.59
CA ALA A 29 9.07 7.76 2.39
C ALA A 29 10.58 7.75 2.64
N ILE A 30 11.07 6.64 3.17
CA ILE A 30 12.50 6.37 3.36
C ILE A 30 12.81 5.09 2.61
N ASP A 31 13.80 5.11 1.72
CA ASP A 31 14.24 3.91 1.02
C ASP A 31 15.25 3.10 1.85
N ARG A 32 15.64 1.94 1.33
CA ARG A 32 16.59 1.04 1.99
C ARG A 32 17.95 1.69 2.27
N SER A 33 18.37 2.69 1.51
CA SER A 33 19.63 3.41 1.73
C SER A 33 19.52 4.50 2.81
N GLY A 34 18.31 4.74 3.34
CA GLY A 34 18.01 5.82 4.26
C GLY A 34 17.71 7.16 3.58
N LYS A 35 17.62 7.19 2.25
CA LYS A 35 17.26 8.40 1.53
C LYS A 35 15.78 8.72 1.71
N GLU A 36 15.51 9.97 2.02
CA GLU A 36 14.17 10.48 2.28
C GLU A 36 13.55 11.13 1.03
N TYR A 37 12.24 10.92 0.87
CA TYR A 37 11.44 11.48 -0.21
C TYR A 37 10.19 12.12 0.38
N ILE A 38 9.91 13.36 -0.01
CA ILE A 38 8.65 14.03 0.32
C ILE A 38 7.59 13.57 -0.67
N LEU A 39 6.45 13.19 -0.13
CA LEU A 39 5.33 12.65 -0.89
C LEU A 39 4.11 13.56 -0.79
N GLU A 40 3.40 13.70 -1.90
CA GLU A 40 2.09 14.34 -1.97
C GLU A 40 1.01 13.32 -2.36
N ARG A 41 -0.18 13.49 -1.82
CA ARG A 41 -1.34 12.66 -2.14
C ARG A 41 -1.94 13.11 -3.48
N ILE A 42 -1.90 12.24 -4.49
CA ILE A 42 -2.50 12.51 -5.80
C ILE A 42 -3.88 11.89 -5.97
N LYS A 43 -4.18 10.80 -5.27
CA LYS A 43 -5.50 10.16 -5.31
C LYS A 43 -5.73 9.30 -4.08
N HIS A 44 -6.96 9.28 -3.57
CA HIS A 44 -7.37 8.33 -2.53
C HIS A 44 -8.81 7.90 -2.67
N ASN A 45 -9.13 6.75 -2.10
CA ASN A 45 -10.48 6.22 -1.96
C ASN A 45 -10.66 5.74 -0.52
N LYS A 46 -11.40 6.52 0.28
CA LYS A 46 -11.62 6.23 1.71
C LYS A 46 -12.43 4.94 1.93
N SER A 47 -13.39 4.65 1.06
CA SER A 47 -14.26 3.46 1.23
C SER A 47 -13.55 2.14 0.92
N GLN A 48 -12.53 2.17 0.07
CA GLN A 48 -11.72 1.00 -0.29
C GLN A 48 -10.37 0.99 0.44
N ASP A 49 -10.11 2.03 1.21
CA ASP A 49 -8.87 2.25 1.94
C ASP A 49 -7.60 2.22 1.06
N ILE A 50 -7.66 2.86 -0.11
CA ILE A 50 -6.56 2.94 -1.08
C ILE A 50 -6.10 4.38 -1.24
N CYS A 51 -4.79 4.61 -1.23
CA CYS A 51 -4.16 5.91 -1.47
C CYS A 51 -2.97 5.78 -2.42
N LEU A 52 -2.83 6.77 -3.31
CA LEU A 52 -1.68 6.92 -4.19
C LEU A 52 -0.98 8.23 -3.91
N LEU A 53 0.32 8.12 -3.67
CA LEU A 53 1.22 9.23 -3.41
C LEU A 53 2.23 9.37 -4.54
N GLU A 54 2.70 10.59 -4.77
CA GLU A 54 3.78 10.89 -5.70
C GLU A 54 4.92 11.61 -4.97
N SER A 55 6.16 11.28 -5.31
CA SER A 55 7.32 11.99 -4.79
C SER A 55 7.48 13.33 -5.50
N VAL A 56 7.57 14.40 -4.72
CA VAL A 56 7.87 15.76 -5.20
C VAL A 56 9.35 16.13 -5.03
N SER A 57 10.13 15.28 -4.36
CA SER A 57 11.58 15.48 -4.15
C SER A 57 12.46 14.68 -5.13
N GLY A 58 11.87 14.09 -6.17
CA GLY A 58 12.57 13.34 -7.21
C GLY A 58 12.14 11.89 -7.34
N PRO A 59 12.75 11.13 -8.27
CA PRO A 59 12.39 9.74 -8.51
C PRO A 59 12.69 8.85 -7.30
N LEU A 60 11.76 7.94 -7.01
CA LEU A 60 11.88 6.97 -5.92
C LEU A 60 12.85 5.84 -6.29
N GLY A 61 13.79 5.55 -5.40
CA GLY A 61 14.71 4.42 -5.51
C GLY A 61 15.49 4.40 -6.84
N ASP A 62 15.79 3.21 -7.31
CA ASP A 62 16.52 2.91 -8.55
C ASP A 62 15.61 2.75 -9.78
N GLY A 63 14.35 3.13 -9.68
CA GLY A 63 13.34 3.00 -10.73
C GLY A 63 12.69 1.62 -10.83
N GLN A 64 13.00 0.70 -9.94
CA GLN A 64 12.30 -0.58 -9.86
C GLN A 64 10.89 -0.39 -9.26
N TYR A 65 9.94 -1.17 -9.74
CA TYR A 65 8.56 -1.14 -9.27
C TYR A 65 7.91 -2.52 -9.31
N ILE A 66 6.95 -2.74 -8.43
CA ILE A 66 6.13 -3.94 -8.41
C ILE A 66 5.02 -3.78 -9.46
N LYS A 67 4.93 -4.74 -10.38
CA LYS A 67 3.87 -4.76 -11.39
C LYS A 67 2.57 -5.27 -10.77
N LEU A 68 1.44 -4.64 -11.10
CA LEU A 68 0.14 -5.18 -10.74
C LEU A 68 -0.15 -6.43 -11.59
N SER A 69 -0.49 -7.54 -10.94
CA SER A 69 -0.84 -8.79 -11.62
C SER A 69 -2.07 -8.60 -12.52
N ILE A 70 -2.03 -9.16 -13.72
CA ILE A 70 -3.19 -9.16 -14.62
C ILE A 70 -4.27 -10.13 -14.11
N LYS A 71 -3.86 -11.20 -13.45
CA LYS A 71 -4.76 -12.24 -12.95
C LYS A 71 -5.12 -12.00 -11.49
N LYS A 72 -6.39 -12.17 -11.16
CA LYS A 72 -6.85 -12.29 -9.77
C LYS A 72 -6.20 -13.53 -9.14
N PRO A 73 -5.82 -13.47 -7.84
CA PRO A 73 -5.30 -14.66 -7.15
C PRO A 73 -6.35 -15.78 -7.08
N GLU A 74 -5.87 -17.02 -7.13
CA GLU A 74 -6.72 -18.22 -7.02
C GLU A 74 -6.81 -18.66 -5.55
N TYR A 75 -7.95 -19.27 -5.17
CA TYR A 75 -8.13 -19.79 -3.81
C TYR A 75 -7.02 -20.79 -3.46
N GLY A 76 -6.37 -20.59 -2.31
CA GLY A 76 -5.24 -21.39 -1.86
C GLY A 76 -3.89 -21.01 -2.48
N GLU A 77 -3.84 -20.03 -3.38
CA GLU A 77 -2.58 -19.55 -3.95
C GLU A 77 -1.64 -19.03 -2.87
N HIS A 78 -0.37 -19.44 -2.95
CA HIS A 78 0.67 -18.93 -2.06
C HIS A 78 0.97 -17.46 -2.35
N VAL A 79 1.00 -16.68 -1.30
CA VAL A 79 1.22 -15.24 -1.36
C VAL A 79 2.27 -14.79 -0.35
N TYR A 80 2.91 -13.67 -0.62
CA TYR A 80 3.97 -13.10 0.20
C TYR A 80 3.64 -11.65 0.54
N ASN A 81 4.06 -11.21 1.73
CA ASN A 81 3.91 -9.84 2.17
C ASN A 81 5.24 -9.32 2.71
N ILE A 82 5.62 -8.14 2.24
CA ILE A 82 6.81 -7.41 2.68
C ILE A 82 6.32 -6.22 3.49
N ALA A 83 6.56 -6.24 4.81
CA ALA A 83 6.04 -5.22 5.71
C ALA A 83 7.02 -4.89 6.84
N GLY A 84 6.80 -3.75 7.49
CA GLY A 84 7.49 -3.33 8.70
C GLY A 84 6.56 -3.36 9.93
N PRO A 85 6.12 -4.55 10.40
CA PRO A 85 5.24 -4.65 11.55
C PRO A 85 5.88 -4.00 12.79
N LEU A 86 5.12 -3.13 13.47
CA LEU A 86 5.61 -2.37 14.64
C LEU A 86 6.89 -1.56 14.39
N GLY A 87 7.19 -1.22 13.13
CA GLY A 87 8.44 -0.57 12.77
C GLY A 87 9.67 -1.50 12.74
N ILE A 88 9.46 -2.82 12.79
CA ILE A 88 10.54 -3.82 12.68
C ILE A 88 10.96 -3.91 11.22
N ILE A 89 11.72 -2.93 10.80
CA ILE A 89 12.32 -2.84 9.46
C ILE A 89 13.52 -1.89 9.53
N ASP A 90 14.62 -2.27 8.89
CA ASP A 90 15.79 -1.39 8.71
C ASP A 90 16.47 -1.66 7.35
N GLY A 91 17.62 -1.06 7.10
CA GLY A 91 18.36 -1.22 5.84
C GLY A 91 18.84 -2.65 5.57
N GLU A 92 18.99 -3.48 6.61
CA GLU A 92 19.51 -4.85 6.52
C GLU A 92 18.41 -5.90 6.69
N MET A 93 17.35 -5.58 7.43
CA MET A 93 16.27 -6.51 7.77
C MET A 93 14.92 -6.01 7.26
N VAL A 94 14.30 -6.80 6.40
CA VAL A 94 12.94 -6.58 5.91
C VAL A 94 12.12 -7.84 6.15
N PRO A 95 11.12 -7.83 7.04
CA PRO A 95 10.29 -9.00 7.29
C PRO A 95 9.53 -9.43 6.03
N LEU A 96 9.70 -10.69 5.66
CA LEU A 96 8.96 -11.35 4.60
C LEU A 96 8.05 -12.40 5.24
N MET A 97 6.75 -12.19 5.14
CA MET A 97 5.73 -13.13 5.61
C MET A 97 5.09 -13.83 4.43
N HIS A 98 4.63 -15.06 4.62
CA HIS A 98 3.91 -15.79 3.60
C HIS A 98 2.60 -16.36 4.13
N GLY A 99 1.68 -16.62 3.24
CA GLY A 99 0.38 -17.23 3.54
C GLY A 99 -0.29 -17.68 2.27
N GLN A 100 -1.61 -17.77 2.33
CA GLN A 100 -2.47 -18.17 1.21
C GLN A 100 -3.61 -17.17 1.03
N TYR A 101 -4.07 -17.04 -0.20
CA TYR A 101 -5.28 -16.33 -0.54
C TYR A 101 -6.52 -17.17 -0.18
N PHE A 102 -7.44 -16.59 0.58
CA PHE A 102 -8.65 -17.26 1.04
C PHE A 102 -9.89 -16.93 0.22
N GLY A 103 -9.79 -15.98 -0.70
CA GLY A 103 -10.93 -15.51 -1.47
C GLY A 103 -11.39 -14.13 -1.06
N GLU A 104 -12.46 -13.69 -1.71
CA GLU A 104 -13.09 -12.38 -1.53
C GLU A 104 -14.38 -12.50 -0.71
N LYS A 105 -14.57 -11.61 0.24
CA LYS A 105 -15.81 -11.47 0.99
C LYS A 105 -16.05 -10.03 1.41
N ASN A 106 -17.30 -9.55 1.25
CA ASN A 106 -17.70 -8.21 1.66
C ASN A 106 -16.81 -7.07 1.11
N GLY A 107 -16.33 -7.22 -0.13
CA GLY A 107 -15.51 -6.21 -0.81
C GLY A 107 -14.06 -6.15 -0.31
N SER A 108 -13.56 -7.19 0.34
CA SER A 108 -12.16 -7.34 0.72
C SER A 108 -11.62 -8.71 0.32
N ASP A 109 -10.37 -8.77 -0.08
CA ASP A 109 -9.60 -9.99 -0.25
C ASP A 109 -8.99 -10.42 1.10
N TYR A 110 -9.01 -11.72 1.38
CA TYR A 110 -8.57 -12.32 2.64
C TYR A 110 -7.36 -13.22 2.44
N TYR A 111 -6.39 -13.11 3.36
CA TYR A 111 -5.14 -13.89 3.32
C TYR A 111 -4.79 -14.44 4.70
N SER A 112 -4.11 -15.61 4.75
CA SER A 112 -3.54 -16.18 5.99
C SER A 112 -2.17 -15.59 6.34
N ILE A 113 -2.03 -14.27 6.20
CA ILE A 113 -0.79 -13.55 6.52
C ILE A 113 -0.94 -12.90 7.89
N PRO A 114 -0.05 -13.17 8.86
CA PRO A 114 -0.06 -12.46 10.12
C PRO A 114 0.32 -10.99 9.92
N VAL A 115 -0.51 -10.09 10.40
CA VAL A 115 -0.28 -8.64 10.31
C VAL A 115 -0.65 -7.96 11.63
N ILE A 116 0.00 -6.82 11.87
CA ILE A 116 -0.25 -5.96 13.03
C ILE A 116 -0.01 -4.50 12.62
N GLY A 117 -0.20 -3.54 13.52
CA GLY A 117 0.11 -2.13 13.29
C GLY A 117 1.49 -1.94 12.66
N GLY A 118 1.60 -1.09 11.64
CA GLY A 118 2.79 -0.93 10.79
C GLY A 118 2.75 -1.74 9.48
N SER A 119 1.88 -2.75 9.36
CA SER A 119 1.71 -3.49 8.11
C SER A 119 0.79 -2.81 7.09
N SER A 120 0.06 -1.77 7.47
CA SER A 120 -0.85 -1.04 6.58
C SER A 120 -0.12 -0.45 5.37
N GLY A 121 -0.69 -0.65 4.18
CA GLY A 121 -0.10 -0.21 2.91
C GLY A 121 0.94 -1.17 2.33
N SER A 122 1.32 -2.22 3.04
CA SER A 122 2.30 -3.19 2.54
C SER A 122 1.74 -4.04 1.39
N PRO A 123 2.57 -4.39 0.39
CA PRO A 123 2.14 -5.17 -0.76
C PRO A 123 1.92 -6.65 -0.39
N VAL A 124 0.88 -7.24 -1.00
CA VAL A 124 0.75 -8.70 -1.12
C VAL A 124 1.12 -9.06 -2.55
N ILE A 125 2.09 -9.94 -2.71
CA ILE A 125 2.61 -10.36 -4.02
C ILE A 125 2.44 -11.87 -4.22
N ASN A 126 2.30 -12.28 -5.47
CA ASN A 126 2.29 -13.69 -5.86
C ASN A 126 3.73 -14.24 -5.99
N SER A 127 3.87 -15.52 -6.31
CA SER A 127 5.17 -16.19 -6.53
C SER A 127 6.02 -15.62 -7.67
N LYS A 128 5.43 -14.77 -8.53
CA LYS A 128 6.14 -14.06 -9.62
C LYS A 128 6.59 -12.66 -9.22
N GLY A 129 6.34 -12.23 -7.98
CA GLY A 129 6.62 -10.88 -7.52
C GLY A 129 5.63 -9.82 -8.02
N GLU A 130 4.46 -10.21 -8.52
CA GLU A 130 3.43 -9.30 -8.99
C GLU A 130 2.48 -8.92 -7.84
N LEU A 131 2.08 -7.65 -7.76
CA LEU A 131 1.12 -7.15 -6.79
C LEU A 131 -0.26 -7.76 -7.03
N ILE A 132 -0.84 -8.36 -6.00
CA ILE A 132 -2.19 -8.92 -6.01
C ILE A 132 -3.10 -8.33 -4.95
N GLY A 133 -2.53 -7.68 -3.93
CA GLY A 133 -3.24 -7.05 -2.84
C GLY A 133 -2.39 -6.00 -2.13
N MET A 134 -3.01 -5.24 -1.25
CA MET A 134 -2.36 -4.26 -0.38
C MET A 134 -3.05 -4.29 0.98
N ILE A 135 -2.31 -4.63 2.00
CA ILE A 135 -2.85 -4.78 3.36
C ILE A 135 -3.41 -3.43 3.85
N HIS A 136 -4.64 -3.45 4.34
CA HIS A 136 -5.24 -2.29 5.00
C HIS A 136 -5.76 -2.59 6.40
N SER A 137 -6.06 -3.85 6.72
CA SER A 137 -6.58 -4.22 8.04
C SER A 137 -6.31 -5.68 8.38
N VAL A 138 -6.64 -6.03 9.63
CA VAL A 138 -6.55 -7.37 10.18
C VAL A 138 -7.92 -7.78 10.71
N HIS A 139 -8.22 -9.07 10.69
CA HIS A 139 -9.45 -9.57 11.29
C HIS A 139 -9.42 -9.39 12.81
N TYR A 140 -10.42 -8.70 13.36
CA TYR A 140 -10.43 -8.21 14.74
C TYR A 140 -10.31 -9.31 15.83
N ARG A 141 -10.67 -10.55 15.54
CA ARG A 141 -10.55 -11.70 16.44
C ARG A 141 -9.43 -12.64 16.11
N PHE A 142 -8.79 -12.52 14.93
CA PHE A 142 -7.81 -13.48 14.48
C PHE A 142 -6.73 -12.79 13.63
N HIS A 143 -5.65 -12.39 14.27
CA HIS A 143 -4.58 -11.57 13.68
C HIS A 143 -3.74 -12.31 12.60
N HIS A 144 -4.00 -13.61 12.40
CA HIS A 144 -3.42 -14.36 11.28
C HIS A 144 -4.24 -14.23 9.98
N ILE A 145 -5.33 -13.49 9.99
CA ILE A 145 -6.12 -13.19 8.79
C ILE A 145 -6.01 -11.69 8.52
N SER A 146 -5.37 -11.37 7.41
CA SER A 146 -5.25 -10.02 6.88
C SER A 146 -6.25 -9.75 5.76
N LEU A 147 -6.61 -8.48 5.60
CA LEU A 147 -7.54 -8.00 4.60
C LEU A 147 -6.87 -6.95 3.73
N SER A 148 -7.19 -6.99 2.45
CA SER A 148 -6.81 -5.95 1.49
C SER A 148 -8.01 -5.46 0.68
N ALA A 149 -7.87 -4.31 0.02
CA ALA A 149 -8.73 -3.97 -1.10
C ALA A 149 -8.67 -5.10 -2.14
N THR A 150 -9.79 -5.40 -2.79
CA THR A 150 -9.83 -6.48 -3.78
C THR A 150 -8.91 -6.17 -4.96
N HIS A 151 -8.41 -7.22 -5.60
CA HIS A 151 -7.61 -7.09 -6.81
C HIS A 151 -8.32 -6.23 -7.88
N ALA A 152 -9.64 -6.39 -8.06
CA ALA A 152 -10.44 -5.58 -8.99
C ALA A 152 -10.49 -4.09 -8.59
N GLN A 153 -10.60 -3.80 -7.29
CA GLN A 153 -10.58 -2.42 -6.79
C GLN A 153 -9.22 -1.76 -7.03
N LEU A 154 -8.11 -2.48 -6.80
CA LEU A 154 -6.76 -1.99 -7.11
C LEU A 154 -6.59 -1.71 -8.61
N TRP A 155 -7.06 -2.62 -9.47
CA TRP A 155 -7.06 -2.43 -10.92
C TRP A 155 -7.83 -1.17 -11.33
N ASN A 156 -9.07 -1.03 -10.89
CA ASN A 156 -9.92 0.11 -11.22
C ASN A 156 -9.33 1.43 -10.69
N PHE A 157 -8.77 1.41 -9.48
CA PHE A 157 -8.15 2.59 -8.88
C PHE A 157 -6.93 3.05 -9.68
N LEU A 158 -6.06 2.13 -10.09
CA LEU A 158 -4.82 2.45 -10.81
C LEU A 158 -5.05 2.71 -12.31
N ALA A 159 -6.04 2.08 -12.95
CA ALA A 159 -6.36 2.30 -14.36
C ALA A 159 -6.71 3.76 -14.65
N HIS A 160 -7.48 4.41 -13.79
CA HIS A 160 -7.84 5.82 -13.94
C HIS A 160 -6.63 6.78 -13.81
N VAL A 161 -5.57 6.36 -13.14
CA VAL A 161 -4.34 7.17 -13.01
C VAL A 161 -3.51 7.14 -14.29
N ARG A 162 -3.49 6.02 -15.00
CA ARG A 162 -2.78 5.89 -16.28
C ARG A 162 -3.37 6.82 -17.35
N ASN A 163 -4.69 6.93 -17.39
CA ASN A 163 -5.38 7.77 -18.38
C ASN A 163 -5.12 9.27 -18.20
N HIS A 164 -4.91 9.74 -16.97
CA HIS A 164 -4.56 11.13 -16.70
C HIS A 164 -3.10 11.46 -17.08
N THR A 165 -2.19 10.52 -17.00
CA THR A 165 -0.76 10.74 -17.34
C THR A 165 -0.54 10.80 -18.85
N LEU A 166 -1.40 10.15 -19.65
CA LEU A 166 -1.31 10.17 -21.11
C LEU A 166 -1.87 11.44 -21.76
N GLN A 167 -2.63 12.27 -21.01
CA GLN A 167 -3.16 13.54 -21.53
C GLN A 167 -2.16 14.70 -21.46
N PHE A 168 -1.02 14.54 -20.79
CA PHE A 168 0.01 15.59 -20.67
C PHE A 168 1.25 15.35 -21.55
N GLN A 169 1.20 14.42 -22.50
CA GLN A 169 2.29 14.14 -23.45
C GLN A 169 1.90 14.46 -24.91
N ASN A 170 1.01 15.44 -25.15
CA ASN A 170 0.76 16.00 -26.47
C ASN A 170 1.12 17.49 -26.49
#